data_b1653ef4619d981d051ea7b2d16b8536
#
_entry.id   b1653ef4619d981d051ea7b2d16b8536
#
_cell.length_a   1.000
_cell.length_b   1.000
_cell.length_c   1.000
_cell.angle_alpha   90.00
_cell.angle_beta   90.00
_cell.angle_gamma   90.00
#
_symmetry.space_group_name_H-M   'P 1'
#
loop_
_entity.id
_entity.type
_entity.pdbx_description
1 polymer ?
#
loop_
_entity_poly.entity_id
_entity_poly.type
_entity_poly.pdbx_seq_one_letter_code
_entity_poly.pdbx_strand_id
1 'polypeptide(L)'
;RAGVKPCRFLREFRVEEKALSEFQPGRELRADIFSAGDHVDVSAVSKGKGFAGSIKRLGFARGPRTHGSRYHRGPGSLGAVDPSKVFKGRPLPGRMGGRRRTVQNLRVVQADGEKNILLVRGSVPGPRGSLVEVKKTTRR
;
A
#
# COMPACT_ATOMS: atom_id res chain seq x y z
N ARG A 1 19.73 -22.35 13.79
CA ARG A 1 19.99 -20.92 13.59
C ARG A 1 20.68 -20.77 12.25
N ALA A 2 20.23 -19.83 11.39
CA ALA A 2 20.62 -19.75 9.98
C ALA A 2 22.06 -19.23 9.73
N GLY A 3 22.88 -18.92 10.76
CA GLY A 3 24.24 -18.40 10.61
C GLY A 3 24.37 -17.05 9.89
N VAL A 4 23.25 -16.33 9.69
CA VAL A 4 23.21 -15.04 8.99
C VAL A 4 23.34 -13.87 9.97
N LYS A 5 23.82 -12.73 9.45
CA LYS A 5 23.90 -11.48 10.22
C LYS A 5 22.50 -10.98 10.61
N PRO A 6 22.34 -10.30 11.77
CA PRO A 6 21.07 -9.71 12.17
C PRO A 6 20.55 -8.73 11.12
N CYS A 7 19.26 -8.86 10.75
CA CYS A 7 18.61 -7.99 9.78
C CYS A 7 17.65 -7.02 10.48
N ARG A 8 17.59 -5.77 10.00
CA ARG A 8 16.68 -4.74 10.51
C ARG A 8 15.21 -5.05 10.24
N PHE A 9 14.92 -5.69 9.10
CA PHE A 9 13.57 -6.00 8.66
C PHE A 9 13.42 -7.51 8.47
N LEU A 10 12.37 -8.07 9.04
CA LEU A 10 11.97 -9.45 8.87
C LEU A 10 10.60 -9.48 8.17
N ARG A 11 10.47 -10.35 7.17
CA ARG A 11 9.20 -10.55 6.45
C ARG A 11 9.04 -12.02 6.11
N GLU A 12 7.81 -12.47 6.13
CA GLU A 12 7.41 -13.82 5.77
C GLU A 12 6.69 -13.81 4.42
N PHE A 13 7.05 -14.76 3.58
CA PHE A 13 6.41 -14.98 2.29
C PHE A 13 5.94 -16.44 2.21
N ARG A 14 4.71 -16.64 1.78
CA ARG A 14 4.24 -17.97 1.46
C ARG A 14 4.78 -18.37 0.11
N VAL A 15 5.41 -19.54 0.05
CA VAL A 15 5.93 -20.15 -1.18
C VAL A 15 5.28 -21.51 -1.36
N GLU A 16 5.23 -21.99 -2.60
CA GLU A 16 4.75 -23.34 -2.91
C GLU A 16 5.76 -24.37 -2.41
N GLU A 17 5.27 -25.55 -2.01
CA GLU A 17 6.12 -26.63 -1.49
C GLU A 17 7.23 -27.02 -2.46
N LYS A 18 6.96 -26.99 -3.76
CA LYS A 18 7.93 -27.31 -4.82
C LYS A 18 9.13 -26.33 -4.83
N ALA A 19 8.91 -25.09 -4.41
CA ALA A 19 9.94 -24.06 -4.37
C ALA A 19 10.74 -24.06 -3.06
N LEU A 20 10.33 -24.80 -2.03
CA LEU A 20 11.01 -24.83 -0.73
C LEU A 20 12.45 -25.34 -0.84
N SER A 21 12.74 -26.27 -1.74
CA SER A 21 14.07 -26.80 -1.99
C SER A 21 15.05 -25.73 -2.51
N GLU A 22 14.54 -24.68 -3.14
CA GLU A 22 15.33 -23.57 -3.66
C GLU A 22 15.69 -22.54 -2.60
N PHE A 23 14.88 -22.45 -1.51
CA PHE A 23 15.01 -21.44 -0.46
C PHE A 23 15.66 -22.00 0.80
N GLN A 24 16.98 -22.24 0.71
CA GLN A 24 17.73 -22.69 1.89
C GLN A 24 18.11 -21.51 2.81
N PRO A 25 18.22 -21.75 4.14
CA PRO A 25 18.69 -20.73 5.07
C PRO A 25 20.07 -20.18 4.67
N GLY A 26 20.20 -18.85 4.65
CA GLY A 26 21.44 -18.17 4.23
C GLY A 26 21.53 -17.82 2.75
N ARG A 27 20.58 -18.25 1.91
CA ARG A 27 20.54 -17.85 0.49
C ARG A 27 20.18 -16.37 0.37
N GLU A 28 20.94 -15.63 -0.41
CA GLU A 28 20.63 -14.25 -0.78
C GLU A 28 19.73 -14.23 -2.03
N LEU A 29 18.64 -13.46 -1.96
CA LEU A 29 17.76 -13.18 -3.09
C LEU A 29 18.09 -11.78 -3.62
N ARG A 30 18.37 -11.67 -4.91
CA ARG A 30 18.68 -10.41 -5.59
C ARG A 30 17.58 -10.03 -6.57
N ALA A 31 17.73 -8.86 -7.22
CA ALA A 31 16.76 -8.37 -8.19
C ALA A 31 16.60 -9.27 -9.43
N ASP A 32 17.53 -10.16 -9.69
CA ASP A 32 17.56 -11.13 -10.79
C ASP A 32 16.45 -12.19 -10.75
N ILE A 33 15.75 -12.33 -9.61
CA ILE A 33 14.55 -13.19 -9.53
C ILE A 33 13.38 -12.66 -10.40
N PHE A 34 13.45 -11.39 -10.82
CA PHE A 34 12.49 -10.76 -11.72
C PHE A 34 13.10 -10.55 -13.10
N SER A 35 12.27 -10.68 -14.13
CA SER A 35 12.66 -10.43 -15.51
C SER A 35 11.97 -9.20 -16.08
N ALA A 36 12.61 -8.55 -17.06
CA ALA A 36 11.96 -7.45 -17.79
C ALA A 36 10.68 -7.96 -18.46
N GLY A 37 9.59 -7.21 -18.28
CA GLY A 37 8.27 -7.59 -18.76
C GLY A 37 7.40 -8.30 -17.72
N ASP A 38 7.95 -8.79 -16.62
CA ASP A 38 7.18 -9.38 -15.53
C ASP A 38 6.17 -8.37 -14.96
N HIS A 39 5.04 -8.89 -14.48
CA HIS A 39 4.03 -8.12 -13.76
C HIS A 39 4.15 -8.39 -12.26
N VAL A 40 4.20 -7.32 -11.47
CA VAL A 40 4.44 -7.39 -10.03
C VAL A 40 3.41 -6.58 -9.24
N ASP A 41 3.13 -7.05 -8.03
CA ASP A 41 2.36 -6.36 -7.02
C ASP A 41 3.32 -5.77 -5.97
N VAL A 42 3.20 -4.47 -5.75
CA VAL A 42 4.12 -3.72 -4.89
C VAL A 42 3.38 -3.21 -3.66
N SER A 43 3.82 -3.65 -2.48
CA SER A 43 3.22 -3.29 -1.20
C SER A 43 4.20 -2.50 -0.35
N ALA A 44 3.75 -1.38 0.21
CA ALA A 44 4.48 -0.62 1.21
C ALA A 44 3.55 0.22 2.09
N VAL A 45 4.10 0.86 3.10
CA VAL A 45 3.37 1.81 3.94
C VAL A 45 3.31 3.16 3.24
N SER A 46 2.11 3.64 2.95
CA SER A 46 1.88 4.90 2.26
C SER A 46 2.30 6.11 3.10
N LYS A 47 2.61 7.24 2.44
CA LYS A 47 2.92 8.50 3.13
C LYS A 47 1.78 8.90 4.07
N GLY A 48 2.11 9.24 5.32
CA GLY A 48 1.15 9.77 6.28
C GLY A 48 0.69 11.18 5.88
N LYS A 49 -0.60 11.46 6.04
CA LYS A 49 -1.23 12.77 5.75
C LYS A 49 -1.91 13.36 6.98
N GLY A 50 -1.64 12.79 8.17
CA GLY A 50 -2.23 13.24 9.43
C GLY A 50 -3.74 13.02 9.49
N PHE A 51 -4.42 13.81 10.33
CA PHE A 51 -5.87 13.86 10.40
C PHE A 51 -6.41 14.65 9.20
N ALA A 52 -7.34 14.09 8.46
CA ALA A 52 -7.91 14.69 7.26
C ALA A 52 -9.44 14.74 7.34
N GLY A 53 -10.02 15.85 6.87
CA GLY A 53 -11.47 16.04 6.76
C GLY A 53 -12.10 15.13 5.71
N SER A 54 -13.43 15.01 5.73
CA SER A 54 -14.21 14.11 4.87
C SER A 54 -13.97 14.36 3.39
N ILE A 55 -13.82 15.62 2.98
CA ILE A 55 -13.57 15.96 1.56
C ILE A 55 -12.24 15.40 1.09
N LYS A 56 -11.15 15.64 1.83
CA LYS A 56 -9.81 15.17 1.45
C LYS A 56 -9.66 13.65 1.58
N ARG A 57 -10.23 13.07 2.67
CA ARG A 57 -10.05 11.66 2.99
C ARG A 57 -10.94 10.75 2.16
N LEU A 58 -12.16 11.19 1.85
CA LEU A 58 -13.26 10.36 1.34
C LEU A 58 -13.85 10.89 0.03
N GLY A 59 -13.43 12.08 -0.44
CA GLY A 59 -13.96 12.66 -1.68
C GLY A 59 -15.38 13.21 -1.55
N PHE A 60 -15.83 13.57 -0.35
CA PHE A 60 -17.15 14.14 -0.15
C PHE A 60 -17.33 15.45 -0.90
N ALA A 61 -18.56 15.74 -1.36
CA ALA A 61 -18.94 17.01 -1.93
C ALA A 61 -18.84 18.14 -0.91
N ARG A 62 -18.57 19.33 -1.39
CA ARG A 62 -18.62 20.55 -0.59
C ARG A 62 -20.07 21.06 -0.49
N GLY A 63 -20.40 21.70 0.61
CA GLY A 63 -21.63 22.48 0.70
C GLY A 63 -21.56 23.79 -0.10
N PRO A 64 -22.71 24.46 -0.32
CA PRO A 64 -22.79 25.75 -1.00
C PRO A 64 -21.91 26.81 -0.33
N ARG A 65 -21.33 27.72 -1.13
CA ARG A 65 -20.57 28.88 -0.62
C ARG A 65 -21.40 30.15 -0.52
N THR A 66 -22.55 30.18 -1.18
CA THR A 66 -23.49 31.30 -1.28
C THR A 66 -24.85 30.90 -0.72
N HIS A 67 -25.87 31.74 -0.90
CA HIS A 67 -27.24 31.50 -0.40
C HIS A 67 -27.33 31.33 1.12
N GLY A 68 -26.48 32.05 1.89
CA GLY A 68 -26.51 32.02 3.35
C GLY A 68 -26.05 30.72 4.02
N SER A 69 -25.50 29.77 3.25
CA SER A 69 -25.00 28.51 3.80
C SER A 69 -23.83 28.75 4.73
N ARG A 70 -23.86 28.19 5.92
CA ARG A 70 -22.74 28.13 6.89
C ARG A 70 -22.05 26.77 6.85
N TYR A 71 -22.59 25.82 6.10
CA TYR A 71 -22.11 24.45 5.99
C TYR A 71 -21.30 24.26 4.71
N HIS A 72 -19.99 24.26 4.80
CA HIS A 72 -19.11 24.21 3.64
C HIS A 72 -18.33 22.90 3.49
N ARG A 73 -17.84 22.33 4.58
CA ARG A 73 -16.90 21.21 4.57
C ARG A 73 -17.23 20.06 5.53
N GLY A 74 -18.42 20.02 6.07
CA GLY A 74 -18.84 18.99 7.03
C GLY A 74 -19.17 17.63 6.39
N PRO A 75 -19.39 16.60 7.21
CA PRO A 75 -19.68 15.23 6.74
C PRO A 75 -21.11 15.00 6.27
N GLY A 76 -22.05 15.95 6.48
CA GLY A 76 -23.47 15.78 6.22
C GLY A 76 -24.19 14.98 7.30
N SER A 77 -25.37 14.44 6.97
CA SER A 77 -26.15 13.62 7.88
C SER A 77 -25.38 12.38 8.34
N LEU A 78 -25.51 12.05 9.61
CA LEU A 78 -24.87 10.85 10.19
C LEU A 78 -25.77 9.61 10.12
N GLY A 79 -27.02 9.75 9.71
CA GLY A 79 -27.95 8.64 9.56
C GLY A 79 -29.40 9.03 9.84
N ALA A 80 -30.28 8.04 9.86
CA ALA A 80 -31.68 8.20 10.23
C ALA A 80 -31.86 8.35 11.76
N VAL A 81 -33.01 8.83 12.18
CA VAL A 81 -33.36 9.08 13.61
C VAL A 81 -33.65 7.77 14.35
N ASP A 82 -34.41 6.87 13.73
CA ASP A 82 -34.88 5.63 14.37
C ASP A 82 -33.79 4.74 15.02
N PRO A 83 -32.61 4.57 14.42
CA PRO A 83 -31.57 3.73 15.03
C PRO A 83 -30.99 4.32 16.34
N SER A 84 -31.18 5.59 16.63
CA SER A 84 -30.64 6.32 17.81
C SER A 84 -29.11 6.17 17.99
N LYS A 85 -28.39 5.80 16.93
CA LYS A 85 -26.94 5.62 16.91
C LYS A 85 -26.36 5.81 15.51
N VAL A 86 -25.07 6.14 15.45
CA VAL A 86 -24.31 6.12 14.19
C VAL A 86 -23.80 4.71 13.94
N PHE A 87 -24.11 4.13 12.77
CA PHE A 87 -23.66 2.79 12.42
C PHE A 87 -22.14 2.69 12.27
N LYS A 88 -21.58 1.52 12.60
CA LYS A 88 -20.18 1.20 12.35
C LYS A 88 -19.89 1.29 10.86
N GLY A 89 -18.68 1.76 10.51
CA GLY A 89 -18.27 1.91 9.11
C GLY A 89 -18.72 3.23 8.47
N ARG A 90 -19.47 4.10 9.18
CA ARG A 90 -19.82 5.43 8.67
C ARG A 90 -18.55 6.21 8.32
N PRO A 91 -18.38 6.64 7.05
CA PRO A 91 -17.22 7.41 6.63
C PRO A 91 -17.20 8.80 7.26
N LEU A 92 -16.17 9.07 8.07
CA LEU A 92 -15.99 10.31 8.83
C LEU A 92 -14.54 10.83 8.67
N PRO A 93 -14.24 12.08 9.08
CA PRO A 93 -12.89 12.57 9.22
C PRO A 93 -12.03 11.61 10.03
N GLY A 94 -10.72 11.60 9.78
CA GLY A 94 -9.81 10.74 10.53
C GLY A 94 -8.42 10.67 9.90
N ARG A 95 -7.58 9.80 10.45
CA ARG A 95 -6.23 9.61 9.95
C ARG A 95 -6.22 9.12 8.50
N MET A 96 -5.43 9.78 7.66
CA MET A 96 -5.22 9.44 6.26
C MET A 96 -3.76 9.07 6.02
N GLY A 97 -3.53 8.04 5.22
CA GLY A 97 -2.18 7.52 4.94
C GLY A 97 -1.56 6.77 6.13
N GLY A 98 -0.27 6.45 6.05
CA GLY A 98 0.43 5.66 7.06
C GLY A 98 -0.11 4.23 7.18
N ARG A 99 -0.72 3.70 6.14
CA ARG A 99 -1.27 2.34 6.07
C ARG A 99 -0.62 1.58 4.95
N ARG A 100 -0.50 0.26 5.11
CA ARG A 100 -0.06 -0.62 4.03
C ARG A 100 -1.01 -0.49 2.84
N ARG A 101 -0.43 -0.27 1.66
CA ARG A 101 -1.11 -0.20 0.37
C ARG A 101 -0.38 -1.08 -0.62
N THR A 102 -1.15 -1.76 -1.45
CA THR A 102 -0.63 -2.57 -2.55
C THR A 102 -1.07 -1.93 -3.86
N VAL A 103 -0.13 -1.68 -4.73
CA VAL A 103 -0.37 -1.32 -6.13
C VAL A 103 -0.12 -2.57 -6.94
N GLN A 104 -1.14 -3.00 -7.66
CA GLN A 104 -1.13 -4.27 -8.38
C GLN A 104 -0.75 -4.09 -9.84
N ASN A 105 -0.23 -5.17 -10.43
CA ASN A 105 -0.03 -5.30 -11.88
C ASN A 105 0.91 -4.22 -12.47
N LEU A 106 1.99 -3.89 -11.79
CA LEU A 106 3.03 -3.01 -12.30
C LEU A 106 4.00 -3.81 -13.16
N ARG A 107 4.39 -3.25 -14.31
CA ARG A 107 5.34 -3.89 -15.22
C ARG A 107 6.78 -3.62 -14.79
N VAL A 108 7.60 -4.65 -14.73
CA VAL A 108 9.04 -4.55 -14.57
C VAL A 108 9.65 -4.09 -15.90
N VAL A 109 10.37 -2.98 -15.88
CA VAL A 109 11.07 -2.45 -17.04
C VAL A 109 12.44 -3.09 -17.18
N GLN A 110 13.16 -3.17 -16.06
CA GLN A 110 14.51 -3.72 -16.01
C GLN A 110 14.78 -4.30 -14.61
N ALA A 111 15.49 -5.40 -14.57
CA ALA A 111 16.08 -5.97 -13.36
C ALA A 111 17.59 -6.10 -13.57
N ASP A 112 18.37 -5.56 -12.66
CA ASP A 112 19.83 -5.57 -12.68
C ASP A 112 20.32 -6.31 -11.44
N GLY A 113 20.82 -7.52 -11.61
CA GLY A 113 21.32 -8.36 -10.52
C GLY A 113 22.67 -7.90 -9.96
N GLU A 114 23.53 -7.23 -10.76
CA GLU A 114 24.82 -6.74 -10.29
C GLU A 114 24.67 -5.54 -9.35
N LYS A 115 23.85 -4.57 -9.76
CA LYS A 115 23.54 -3.37 -8.96
C LYS A 115 22.43 -3.60 -7.95
N ASN A 116 21.77 -4.75 -8.03
CA ASN A 116 20.61 -5.11 -7.22
C ASN A 116 19.46 -4.06 -7.30
N ILE A 117 19.16 -3.62 -8.53
CA ILE A 117 18.17 -2.59 -8.84
C ILE A 117 17.02 -3.20 -9.64
N LEU A 118 15.78 -2.86 -9.25
CA LEU A 118 14.56 -3.21 -9.97
C LEU A 118 13.86 -1.94 -10.41
N LEU A 119 13.69 -1.74 -11.73
CA LEU A 119 12.93 -0.63 -12.30
C LEU A 119 11.51 -1.08 -12.62
N VAL A 120 10.53 -0.41 -12.01
CA VAL A 120 9.11 -0.72 -12.17
C VAL A 120 8.38 0.48 -12.75
N ARG A 121 7.53 0.24 -13.76
CA ARG A 121 6.71 1.28 -14.37
C ARG A 121 5.47 1.55 -13.52
N GLY A 122 5.36 2.75 -12.95
CA GLY A 122 4.20 3.20 -12.19
C GLY A 122 4.56 3.81 -10.84
N SER A 123 3.56 4.00 -9.99
CA SER A 123 3.77 4.59 -8.67
C SER A 123 4.01 3.52 -7.61
N VAL A 124 5.06 3.68 -6.83
CA VAL A 124 5.37 2.85 -5.66
C VAL A 124 4.87 3.57 -4.41
N PRO A 125 4.13 2.90 -3.51
CA PRO A 125 3.65 3.53 -2.28
C PRO A 125 4.80 3.82 -1.31
N GLY A 126 4.65 4.88 -0.52
CA GLY A 126 5.57 5.26 0.55
C GLY A 126 6.56 6.38 0.18
N PRO A 127 7.34 6.85 1.17
CA PRO A 127 8.44 7.80 0.97
C PRO A 127 9.69 7.11 0.42
N ARG A 128 10.67 7.89 0.00
CA ARG A 128 12.01 7.38 -0.34
C ARG A 128 12.63 6.67 0.87
N GLY A 129 13.33 5.56 0.63
CA GLY A 129 13.97 4.76 1.69
C GLY A 129 13.00 3.90 2.50
N SER A 130 11.72 3.81 2.12
CA SER A 130 10.78 2.89 2.76
C SER A 130 11.01 1.45 2.31
N LEU A 131 10.70 0.51 3.21
CA LEU A 131 10.65 -0.91 2.87
C LEU A 131 9.49 -1.16 1.90
N VAL A 132 9.80 -1.85 0.80
CA VAL A 132 8.85 -2.24 -0.24
C VAL A 132 8.88 -3.74 -0.38
N GLU A 133 7.71 -4.36 -0.43
CA GLU A 133 7.55 -5.78 -0.73
C GLU A 133 7.08 -5.92 -2.17
N VAL A 134 7.83 -6.67 -2.97
CA VAL A 134 7.52 -6.94 -4.38
C VAL A 134 7.22 -8.42 -4.55
N LYS A 135 6.11 -8.74 -5.19
CA LYS A 135 5.69 -10.11 -5.50
C LYS A 135 5.26 -10.21 -6.96
N LYS A 136 5.48 -11.34 -7.61
CA LYS A 136 4.85 -11.60 -8.92
C LYS A 136 3.34 -11.56 -8.77
N THR A 137 2.64 -10.89 -9.71
CA THR A 137 1.19 -10.84 -9.69
C THR A 137 0.59 -12.21 -9.99
N THR A 138 -0.49 -12.55 -9.30
CA THR A 138 -1.28 -13.76 -9.58
C THR A 138 -2.43 -13.48 -10.53
N ARG A 139 -2.71 -12.21 -10.81
CA ARG A 139 -3.77 -11.78 -11.73
C ARG A 139 -3.17 -11.45 -13.10
N ARG A 140 -3.64 -12.11 -14.10
CA ARG A 140 -3.43 -11.78 -15.53
C ARG A 140 -4.53 -10.86 -16.02
#